data_f28785d5f6a6d5d2ac0e85e13c587bbd
#
_entry.id   f28785d5f6a6d5d2ac0e85e13c587bbd
#
_cell.length_a   1.000
_cell.length_b   1.000
_cell.length_c   1.000
_cell.angle_alpha   90.00
_cell.angle_beta   90.00
_cell.angle_gamma   90.00
#
_symmetry.space_group_name_H-M   'P 1'
#
loop_
_entity.id
_entity.type
_entity.pdbx_description
1 polymer ?
#
loop_
_entity_poly.entity_id
_entity_poly.type
_entity_poly.pdbx_seq_one_letter_code
_entity_poly.pdbx_strand_id
1 'polypeptide(L)'
;MTILHKILETKKEEVQTLKQIGLDYRSEPQQSKTSFYDSFLKTKQLSVIAEIKRASPSKGDINVGMEPNEQANLYEQGGASAISVLTDGPFFKGSMEDLSDVRQTVDLPILNKDFIIDEIQIDRARQAGANVILLIAAALDLNRLKELYLYARNQGLEVLLEVHHEAELEVAFEVGANTIGINNRDLKTFNVDLSVTEKLASKITDPNTIIISESGIKSHADAKRVAKAGVHGILVGESLMLSGTVVESLGELQVTRQFQD
;
A
#
# COMPACT_ATOMS: atom_id res chain seq x y z
N MET A 1 -22.06 -6.98 9.93
CA MET A 1 -20.62 -6.86 10.24
C MET A 1 -19.86 -6.80 8.93
N THR A 2 -19.08 -5.75 8.69
CA THR A 2 -18.29 -5.59 7.45
C THR A 2 -17.06 -6.48 7.48
N ILE A 3 -16.43 -6.71 6.31
CA ILE A 3 -15.17 -7.46 6.24
C ILE A 3 -14.06 -6.79 7.06
N LEU A 4 -13.94 -5.45 6.97
CA LEU A 4 -12.97 -4.69 7.75
C LEU A 4 -13.12 -4.94 9.26
N HIS A 5 -14.37 -4.94 9.76
CA HIS A 5 -14.60 -5.20 11.19
C HIS A 5 -14.13 -6.61 11.61
N LYS A 6 -14.37 -7.64 10.77
CA LYS A 6 -13.87 -9.00 11.04
C LYS A 6 -12.36 -9.06 11.08
N ILE A 7 -11.70 -8.40 10.13
CA ILE A 7 -10.24 -8.34 10.07
C ILE A 7 -9.68 -7.67 11.32
N LEU A 8 -10.25 -6.53 11.73
CA LEU A 8 -9.80 -5.81 12.92
C LEU A 8 -9.95 -6.61 14.21
N GLU A 9 -11.02 -7.39 14.36
CA GLU A 9 -11.17 -8.30 15.52
C GLU A 9 -10.05 -9.36 15.53
N THR A 10 -9.75 -9.98 14.39
CA THR A 10 -8.64 -10.94 14.28
C THR A 10 -7.29 -10.27 14.56
N LYS A 11 -7.09 -9.03 14.10
CA LYS A 11 -5.84 -8.27 14.38
C LYS A 11 -5.65 -7.95 15.86
N LYS A 12 -6.73 -7.71 16.61
CA LYS A 12 -6.63 -7.53 18.08
C LYS A 12 -6.06 -8.77 18.76
N GLU A 13 -6.50 -9.96 18.37
CA GLU A 13 -5.98 -11.22 18.90
C GLU A 13 -4.52 -11.45 18.49
N GLU A 14 -4.19 -11.17 17.22
CA GLU A 14 -2.83 -11.23 16.70
C GLU A 14 -1.87 -10.31 17.48
N VAL A 15 -2.28 -9.05 17.70
CA VAL A 15 -1.50 -8.07 18.47
C VAL A 15 -1.29 -8.52 19.91
N GLN A 16 -2.30 -9.09 20.57
CA GLN A 16 -2.15 -9.64 21.92
C GLN A 16 -1.11 -10.75 21.95
N THR A 17 -1.14 -11.64 20.97
CA THR A 17 -0.17 -12.74 20.83
C THR A 17 1.24 -12.18 20.59
N LEU A 18 1.39 -11.21 19.70
CA LEU A 18 2.67 -10.56 19.43
C LEU A 18 3.27 -9.90 20.69
N LYS A 19 2.43 -9.22 21.49
CA LYS A 19 2.86 -8.59 22.74
C LYS A 19 3.31 -9.61 23.79
N GLN A 20 2.74 -10.81 23.79
CA GLN A 20 3.14 -11.89 24.70
C GLN A 20 4.46 -12.56 24.29
N ILE A 21 4.64 -12.81 23.00
CA ILE A 21 5.84 -13.45 22.45
C ILE A 21 7.01 -12.47 22.41
N GLY A 22 6.72 -11.18 22.15
CA GLY A 22 7.71 -10.13 21.88
C GLY A 22 8.26 -10.22 20.46
N LEU A 23 9.05 -9.22 20.09
CA LEU A 23 9.78 -9.18 18.83
C LEU A 23 11.25 -9.53 19.06
N ASP A 24 11.84 -10.20 18.08
CA ASP A 24 13.25 -10.53 18.10
C ASP A 24 14.08 -9.40 17.48
N TYR A 25 14.64 -8.53 18.30
CA TYR A 25 15.41 -7.34 17.86
C TYR A 25 16.90 -7.63 17.57
N ARG A 26 17.27 -8.85 17.20
CA ARG A 26 18.68 -9.26 17.07
C ARG A 26 19.39 -8.73 15.83
N SER A 27 18.68 -8.21 14.85
CA SER A 27 19.28 -7.65 13.63
C SER A 27 18.79 -6.22 13.38
N GLU A 28 19.69 -5.34 12.95
CA GLU A 28 19.29 -4.05 12.39
C GLU A 28 18.51 -4.26 11.08
N PRO A 29 17.36 -3.59 10.90
CA PRO A 29 16.56 -3.75 9.70
C PRO A 29 17.34 -3.25 8.49
N GLN A 30 17.42 -4.07 7.45
CA GLN A 30 17.96 -3.66 6.17
C GLN A 30 16.84 -2.97 5.39
N GLN A 31 16.89 -1.64 5.33
CA GLN A 31 15.92 -0.85 4.56
C GLN A 31 16.55 -0.33 3.27
N SER A 32 15.72 -0.12 2.25
CA SER A 32 16.13 0.63 1.05
C SER A 32 16.57 2.04 1.43
N LYS A 33 17.59 2.54 0.74
CA LYS A 33 18.03 3.94 0.86
C LYS A 33 17.15 4.90 0.05
N THR A 34 16.31 4.36 -0.83
CA THR A 34 15.42 5.14 -1.68
C THR A 34 14.17 5.54 -0.89
N SER A 35 13.94 6.85 -0.74
CA SER A 35 12.70 7.36 -0.16
C SER A 35 11.54 7.07 -1.11
N PHE A 36 10.47 6.49 -0.57
CA PHE A 36 9.22 6.30 -1.29
C PHE A 36 8.65 7.64 -1.74
N TYR A 37 8.51 8.58 -0.81
CA TYR A 37 7.97 9.90 -1.07
C TYR A 37 8.72 10.63 -2.20
N ASP A 38 10.05 10.69 -2.12
CA ASP A 38 10.86 11.36 -3.13
C ASP A 38 10.78 10.72 -4.52
N SER A 39 10.69 9.40 -4.58
CA SER A 39 10.61 8.65 -5.84
C SER A 39 9.29 8.91 -6.58
N PHE A 40 8.19 9.17 -5.85
CA PHE A 40 6.89 9.48 -6.44
C PHE A 40 6.71 10.95 -6.77
N LEU A 41 7.25 11.85 -5.94
CA LEU A 41 7.08 13.29 -6.14
C LEU A 41 7.78 13.78 -7.41
N LYS A 42 9.00 13.29 -7.65
CA LYS A 42 9.92 13.82 -8.68
C LYS A 42 9.72 13.24 -10.07
N THR A 43 8.97 12.16 -10.23
CA THR A 43 8.79 11.50 -11.54
C THR A 43 7.76 12.19 -12.41
N LYS A 44 8.02 12.21 -13.73
CA LYS A 44 7.07 12.64 -14.75
C LYS A 44 6.15 11.53 -15.24
N GLN A 45 6.45 10.29 -14.93
CA GLN A 45 5.62 9.14 -15.24
C GLN A 45 4.78 8.75 -14.03
N LEU A 46 3.65 8.12 -14.28
CA LEU A 46 2.81 7.51 -13.26
C LEU A 46 3.58 6.36 -12.62
N SER A 47 3.91 6.50 -11.34
CA SER A 47 4.62 5.49 -10.58
C SER A 47 3.72 4.28 -10.29
N VAL A 48 4.27 3.07 -10.31
CA VAL A 48 3.52 1.85 -10.03
C VAL A 48 4.04 1.20 -8.75
N ILE A 49 3.15 1.05 -7.76
CA ILE A 49 3.34 0.16 -6.61
C ILE A 49 2.81 -1.20 -7.04
N ALA A 50 3.70 -2.15 -7.28
CA ALA A 50 3.33 -3.50 -7.69
C ALA A 50 3.06 -4.36 -6.44
N GLU A 51 1.85 -4.93 -6.33
CA GLU A 51 1.43 -5.63 -5.12
C GLU A 51 1.59 -7.15 -5.24
N ILE A 52 2.24 -7.74 -4.27
CA ILE A 52 2.34 -9.20 -4.04
C ILE A 52 1.17 -9.62 -3.15
N LYS A 53 0.28 -10.45 -3.71
CA LYS A 53 -0.94 -10.88 -3.04
C LYS A 53 -1.40 -12.25 -3.50
N ARG A 54 -1.44 -13.23 -2.60
CA ARG A 54 -1.86 -14.60 -2.90
C ARG A 54 -3.37 -14.78 -2.94
N ALA A 55 -4.11 -14.05 -2.12
CA ALA A 55 -5.56 -14.15 -2.00
C ALA A 55 -6.18 -12.83 -1.56
N SER A 56 -7.51 -12.72 -1.65
CA SER A 56 -8.26 -11.61 -1.04
C SER A 56 -9.69 -12.02 -0.69
N PRO A 57 -10.34 -11.36 0.29
CA PRO A 57 -11.74 -11.65 0.65
C PRO A 57 -12.73 -11.49 -0.50
N SER A 58 -12.45 -10.64 -1.48
CA SER A 58 -13.34 -10.37 -2.62
C SER A 58 -13.17 -11.34 -3.79
N LYS A 59 -12.03 -12.04 -3.88
CA LYS A 59 -11.68 -12.91 -5.01
C LYS A 59 -11.36 -14.34 -4.61
N GLY A 60 -11.10 -14.61 -3.34
CA GLY A 60 -10.52 -15.87 -2.91
C GLY A 60 -9.05 -15.98 -3.34
N ASP A 61 -8.63 -17.16 -3.73
CA ASP A 61 -7.28 -17.44 -4.19
C ASP A 61 -6.99 -16.77 -5.54
N ILE A 62 -5.84 -16.09 -5.64
CA ILE A 62 -5.37 -15.39 -6.85
C ILE A 62 -4.17 -16.14 -7.43
N ASN A 63 -3.08 -16.25 -6.67
CA ASN A 63 -1.86 -16.97 -7.06
C ASN A 63 -1.16 -17.50 -5.81
N VAL A 64 -1.64 -18.64 -5.28
CA VAL A 64 -1.17 -19.18 -3.99
C VAL A 64 0.22 -19.80 -4.10
N GLY A 65 0.59 -20.31 -5.28
CA GLY A 65 1.89 -20.93 -5.52
C GLY A 65 3.02 -19.97 -5.92
N MET A 66 2.76 -18.66 -5.88
CA MET A 66 3.75 -17.65 -6.25
C MET A 66 4.83 -17.53 -5.18
N GLU A 67 6.10 -17.46 -5.62
CA GLU A 67 7.25 -17.18 -4.79
C GLU A 67 7.51 -15.67 -4.73
N PRO A 68 7.50 -15.04 -3.53
CA PRO A 68 7.59 -13.59 -3.40
C PRO A 68 8.86 -12.97 -3.98
N ASN A 69 10.00 -13.64 -3.83
CA ASN A 69 11.29 -13.19 -4.35
C ASN A 69 11.33 -13.21 -5.89
N GLU A 70 10.79 -14.24 -6.54
CA GLU A 70 10.70 -14.30 -8.00
C GLU A 70 9.78 -13.20 -8.54
N GLN A 71 8.62 -13.01 -7.90
CA GLN A 71 7.68 -11.97 -8.28
C GLN A 71 8.25 -10.56 -8.09
N ALA A 72 8.99 -10.34 -7.00
CA ALA A 72 9.65 -9.06 -6.74
C ALA A 72 10.71 -8.72 -7.81
N ASN A 73 11.51 -9.71 -8.23
CA ASN A 73 12.46 -9.53 -9.34
C ASN A 73 11.75 -9.13 -10.65
N LEU A 74 10.63 -9.76 -10.98
CA LEU A 74 9.86 -9.40 -12.18
C LEU A 74 9.29 -7.97 -12.07
N TYR A 75 8.86 -7.56 -10.88
CA TYR A 75 8.37 -6.21 -10.65
C TYR A 75 9.48 -5.16 -10.80
N GLU A 76 10.67 -5.42 -10.25
CA GLU A 76 11.82 -4.53 -10.41
C GLU A 76 12.26 -4.43 -11.87
N GLN A 77 12.35 -5.56 -12.59
CA GLN A 77 12.66 -5.59 -14.04
C GLN A 77 11.62 -4.85 -14.88
N GLY A 78 10.34 -4.89 -14.49
CA GLY A 78 9.25 -4.16 -15.15
C GLY A 78 9.22 -2.66 -14.79
N GLY A 79 10.14 -2.18 -13.95
CA GLY A 79 10.25 -0.77 -13.58
C GLY A 79 9.20 -0.34 -12.53
N ALA A 80 8.74 -1.24 -11.66
CA ALA A 80 7.96 -0.84 -10.51
C ALA A 80 8.72 0.21 -9.66
N SER A 81 8.00 1.19 -9.13
CA SER A 81 8.58 2.26 -8.30
C SER A 81 8.66 1.86 -6.82
N ALA A 82 7.82 0.92 -6.41
CA ALA A 82 7.79 0.31 -5.09
C ALA A 82 7.08 -1.05 -5.15
N ILE A 83 7.27 -1.87 -4.13
CA ILE A 83 6.56 -3.14 -3.98
C ILE A 83 5.68 -3.09 -2.74
N SER A 84 4.43 -3.49 -2.87
CA SER A 84 3.49 -3.71 -1.77
C SER A 84 3.43 -5.19 -1.44
N VAL A 85 3.62 -5.55 -0.17
CA VAL A 85 3.55 -6.95 0.26
C VAL A 85 2.45 -7.12 1.28
N LEU A 86 1.43 -7.93 0.94
CA LEU A 86 0.40 -8.34 1.89
C LEU A 86 1.03 -9.23 2.95
N THR A 87 0.85 -8.88 4.22
CA THR A 87 1.38 -9.65 5.35
C THR A 87 0.29 -10.24 6.24
N ASP A 88 -0.97 -9.95 5.95
CA ASP A 88 -2.11 -10.58 6.63
C ASP A 88 -2.26 -12.05 6.21
N GLY A 89 -2.14 -12.96 7.19
CA GLY A 89 -2.26 -14.40 6.98
C GLY A 89 -3.70 -14.87 6.72
N PRO A 90 -4.63 -14.62 7.66
CA PRO A 90 -5.97 -15.20 7.62
C PRO A 90 -6.80 -14.83 6.38
N PHE A 91 -6.69 -13.60 5.89
CA PHE A 91 -7.56 -13.07 4.83
C PHE A 91 -6.86 -12.93 3.48
N PHE A 92 -5.52 -12.81 3.46
CA PHE A 92 -4.75 -12.56 2.23
C PHE A 92 -3.67 -13.61 1.96
N LYS A 93 -3.46 -14.58 2.86
CA LYS A 93 -2.44 -15.63 2.77
C LYS A 93 -1.01 -15.08 2.65
N GLY A 94 -0.77 -13.91 3.24
CA GLY A 94 0.53 -13.26 3.30
C GLY A 94 1.26 -13.56 4.62
N SER A 95 2.52 -13.14 4.70
CA SER A 95 3.32 -13.28 5.92
C SER A 95 4.40 -12.19 6.01
N MET A 96 4.97 -12.00 7.19
CA MET A 96 6.14 -11.13 7.37
C MET A 96 7.41 -11.72 6.77
N GLU A 97 7.48 -13.04 6.65
CA GLU A 97 8.54 -13.75 5.94
C GLU A 97 8.55 -13.35 4.46
N ASP A 98 7.38 -13.26 3.82
CA ASP A 98 7.27 -12.78 2.43
C ASP A 98 7.88 -11.38 2.26
N LEU A 99 7.61 -10.47 3.20
CA LEU A 99 8.18 -9.13 3.18
C LEU A 99 9.71 -9.16 3.33
N SER A 100 10.21 -9.97 4.24
CA SER A 100 11.66 -10.14 4.46
C SER A 100 12.36 -10.74 3.23
N ASP A 101 11.74 -11.71 2.56
CA ASP A 101 12.26 -12.35 1.35
C ASP A 101 12.31 -11.34 0.18
N VAL A 102 11.26 -10.52 0.03
CA VAL A 102 11.25 -9.42 -0.94
C VAL A 102 12.35 -8.40 -0.63
N ARG A 103 12.54 -8.04 0.65
CA ARG A 103 13.58 -7.10 1.06
C ARG A 103 14.99 -7.59 0.73
N GLN A 104 15.25 -8.89 0.86
CA GLN A 104 16.53 -9.47 0.52
C GLN A 104 16.81 -9.53 -0.99
N THR A 105 15.76 -9.41 -1.78
CA THR A 105 15.79 -9.61 -3.23
C THR A 105 15.97 -8.30 -4.01
N VAL A 106 15.31 -7.21 -3.58
CA VAL A 106 15.27 -5.93 -4.31
C VAL A 106 15.66 -4.76 -3.42
N ASP A 107 16.11 -3.64 -4.01
CA ASP A 107 16.39 -2.39 -3.27
C ASP A 107 15.27 -1.32 -3.45
N LEU A 108 14.13 -1.70 -3.98
CA LEU A 108 12.97 -0.81 -4.09
C LEU A 108 12.35 -0.52 -2.70
N PRO A 109 11.68 0.62 -2.50
CA PRO A 109 10.85 0.83 -1.32
C PRO A 109 9.78 -0.26 -1.18
N ILE A 110 9.60 -0.80 0.04
CA ILE A 110 8.60 -1.83 0.33
C ILE A 110 7.54 -1.27 1.25
N LEU A 111 6.28 -1.38 0.82
CA LEU A 111 5.08 -1.11 1.60
C LEU A 111 4.63 -2.38 2.31
N ASN A 112 4.60 -2.35 3.64
CA ASN A 112 3.90 -3.34 4.44
C ASN A 112 2.39 -3.11 4.33
N LYS A 113 1.70 -3.96 3.60
CA LYS A 113 0.24 -3.89 3.38
C LYS A 113 -0.46 -4.81 4.40
N ASP A 114 -0.84 -4.24 5.51
CA ASP A 114 -1.49 -4.91 6.64
C ASP A 114 -2.53 -4.00 7.29
N PHE A 115 -3.28 -4.50 8.25
CA PHE A 115 -4.25 -3.74 9.06
C PHE A 115 -3.60 -3.37 10.39
N ILE A 116 -2.91 -2.24 10.42
CA ILE A 116 -2.13 -1.79 11.58
C ILE A 116 -3.05 -1.07 12.56
N ILE A 117 -3.06 -1.54 13.83
CA ILE A 117 -3.82 -0.99 14.95
C ILE A 117 -2.97 -0.75 16.21
N ASP A 118 -1.69 -1.17 16.16
CA ASP A 118 -0.79 -1.13 17.33
C ASP A 118 0.66 -0.92 16.90
N GLU A 119 1.45 -0.26 17.74
CA GLU A 119 2.86 0.06 17.53
C GLU A 119 3.72 -1.18 17.29
N ILE A 120 3.41 -2.31 17.94
CA ILE A 120 4.18 -3.55 17.77
C ILE A 120 4.14 -4.08 16.33
N GLN A 121 3.05 -3.80 15.59
CA GLN A 121 2.97 -4.14 14.16
C GLN A 121 3.90 -3.26 13.32
N ILE A 122 4.03 -1.97 13.68
CA ILE A 122 4.95 -1.02 13.04
C ILE A 122 6.40 -1.46 13.27
N ASP A 123 6.74 -1.82 14.51
CA ASP A 123 8.06 -2.33 14.85
C ASP A 123 8.39 -3.61 14.09
N ARG A 124 7.42 -4.55 13.99
CA ARG A 124 7.57 -5.79 13.23
C ARG A 124 7.79 -5.52 11.73
N ALA A 125 7.01 -4.59 11.15
CA ALA A 125 7.16 -4.20 9.75
C ALA A 125 8.54 -3.59 9.48
N ARG A 126 9.00 -2.69 10.36
CA ARG A 126 10.33 -2.09 10.28
C ARG A 126 11.43 -3.14 10.35
N GLN A 127 11.34 -4.09 11.26
CA GLN A 127 12.32 -5.18 11.38
C GLN A 127 12.38 -6.09 10.16
N ALA A 128 11.23 -6.36 9.53
CA ALA A 128 11.16 -7.12 8.29
C ALA A 128 11.72 -6.37 7.07
N GLY A 129 12.03 -5.06 7.20
CA GLY A 129 12.64 -4.23 6.16
C GLY A 129 11.67 -3.38 5.35
N ALA A 130 10.46 -3.12 5.86
CA ALA A 130 9.54 -2.15 5.26
C ALA A 130 10.11 -0.73 5.30
N ASN A 131 9.83 0.05 4.25
CA ASN A 131 10.08 1.49 4.19
C ASN A 131 8.81 2.28 4.49
N VAL A 132 7.67 1.71 4.13
CA VAL A 132 6.35 2.33 4.20
C VAL A 132 5.40 1.38 4.91
N ILE A 133 4.50 1.91 5.71
CA ILE A 133 3.37 1.16 6.27
C ILE A 133 2.05 1.70 5.78
N LEU A 134 1.02 0.86 5.81
CA LEU A 134 -0.36 1.25 5.57
C LEU A 134 -1.03 1.64 6.88
N LEU A 135 -1.66 2.82 6.91
CA LEU A 135 -2.71 3.14 7.88
C LEU A 135 -4.03 3.36 7.12
N ILE A 136 -5.14 2.92 7.70
CA ILE A 136 -6.47 3.00 7.07
C ILE A 136 -7.37 3.89 7.92
N ALA A 137 -7.82 5.02 7.36
CA ALA A 137 -8.66 5.97 8.08
C ALA A 137 -9.96 5.35 8.63
N ALA A 138 -10.56 4.42 7.88
CA ALA A 138 -11.76 3.69 8.30
C ALA A 138 -11.55 2.69 9.46
N ALA A 139 -10.29 2.35 9.78
CA ALA A 139 -9.96 1.32 10.78
C ALA A 139 -9.77 1.84 12.20
N LEU A 140 -9.51 3.14 12.35
CA LEU A 140 -9.04 3.77 13.59
C LEU A 140 -9.82 5.05 13.88
N ASP A 141 -9.98 5.39 15.15
CA ASP A 141 -10.39 6.75 15.51
C ASP A 141 -9.24 7.73 15.26
N LEU A 142 -9.56 9.02 15.16
CA LEU A 142 -8.62 10.07 14.80
C LEU A 142 -7.41 10.15 15.75
N ASN A 143 -7.62 10.00 17.05
CA ASN A 143 -6.54 10.13 18.03
C ASN A 143 -5.55 8.98 17.87
N ARG A 144 -6.08 7.75 17.77
CA ARG A 144 -5.25 6.57 17.56
C ARG A 144 -4.53 6.60 16.21
N LEU A 145 -5.18 7.07 15.17
CA LEU A 145 -4.57 7.25 13.85
C LEU A 145 -3.40 8.24 13.90
N LYS A 146 -3.55 9.37 14.59
CA LYS A 146 -2.47 10.35 14.82
C LYS A 146 -1.30 9.76 15.60
N GLU A 147 -1.58 9.01 16.67
CA GLU A 147 -0.56 8.34 17.47
C GLU A 147 0.30 7.39 16.60
N LEU A 148 -0.35 6.48 15.87
CA LEU A 148 0.34 5.52 15.03
C LEU A 148 1.08 6.17 13.86
N TYR A 149 0.50 7.22 13.25
CA TYR A 149 1.15 7.99 12.20
C TYR A 149 2.45 8.62 12.71
N LEU A 150 2.41 9.32 13.83
CA LEU A 150 3.58 9.93 14.44
C LEU A 150 4.61 8.89 14.91
N TYR A 151 4.12 7.77 15.47
CA TYR A 151 5.00 6.68 15.88
C TYR A 151 5.79 6.12 14.70
N ALA A 152 5.11 5.79 13.59
CA ALA A 152 5.76 5.29 12.38
C ALA A 152 6.82 6.28 11.84
N ARG A 153 6.46 7.57 11.78
CA ARG A 153 7.39 8.62 11.33
C ARG A 153 8.63 8.72 12.23
N ASN A 154 8.44 8.61 13.54
CA ASN A 154 9.54 8.62 14.52
C ASN A 154 10.44 7.37 14.43
N GLN A 155 9.89 6.24 13.96
CA GLN A 155 10.65 5.02 13.65
C GLN A 155 11.37 5.08 12.30
N GLY A 156 11.28 6.19 11.56
CA GLY A 156 11.90 6.36 10.24
C GLY A 156 11.12 5.72 9.10
N LEU A 157 9.87 5.31 9.33
CA LEU A 157 8.98 4.78 8.29
C LEU A 157 8.16 5.89 7.63
N GLU A 158 7.88 5.74 6.35
CA GLU A 158 6.88 6.53 5.64
C GLU A 158 5.49 5.89 5.83
N VAL A 159 4.44 6.66 5.60
CA VAL A 159 3.06 6.19 5.83
C VAL A 159 2.21 6.47 4.60
N LEU A 160 1.60 5.44 4.04
CA LEU A 160 0.50 5.54 3.08
C LEU A 160 -0.81 5.52 3.88
N LEU A 161 -1.54 6.64 3.89
CA LEU A 161 -2.82 6.74 4.59
C LEU A 161 -3.97 6.52 3.60
N GLU A 162 -4.65 5.39 3.74
CA GLU A 162 -5.74 4.97 2.85
C GLU A 162 -7.06 5.63 3.25
N VAL A 163 -7.77 6.17 2.24
CA VAL A 163 -9.09 6.81 2.35
C VAL A 163 -10.03 6.32 1.26
N HIS A 164 -11.35 6.27 1.55
CA HIS A 164 -12.40 5.80 0.63
C HIS A 164 -13.43 6.88 0.30
N HIS A 165 -13.54 7.90 1.10
CA HIS A 165 -14.53 8.98 0.90
C HIS A 165 -14.06 10.28 1.57
N GLU A 166 -14.82 11.36 1.30
CA GLU A 166 -14.47 12.72 1.67
C GLU A 166 -14.25 12.92 3.17
N ALA A 167 -15.10 12.33 4.02
CA ALA A 167 -14.91 12.46 5.46
C ALA A 167 -13.60 11.80 5.96
N GLU A 168 -13.15 10.72 5.33
CA GLU A 168 -11.83 10.11 5.63
C GLU A 168 -10.69 10.94 5.06
N LEU A 169 -10.90 11.63 3.95
CA LEU A 169 -9.91 12.57 3.40
C LEU A 169 -9.68 13.76 4.36
N GLU A 170 -10.74 14.30 4.96
CA GLU A 170 -10.62 15.34 6.00
C GLU A 170 -9.83 14.85 7.21
N VAL A 171 -10.04 13.60 7.62
CA VAL A 171 -9.24 12.95 8.68
C VAL A 171 -7.76 12.86 8.26
N ALA A 172 -7.47 12.51 7.01
CA ALA A 172 -6.09 12.45 6.51
C ALA A 172 -5.40 13.84 6.54
N PHE A 173 -6.12 14.92 6.22
CA PHE A 173 -5.61 16.29 6.34
C PHE A 173 -5.36 16.65 7.81
N GLU A 174 -6.24 16.28 8.72
CA GLU A 174 -6.09 16.56 10.14
C GLU A 174 -4.94 15.77 10.79
N VAL A 175 -4.62 14.59 10.26
CA VAL A 175 -3.41 13.81 10.62
C VAL A 175 -2.13 14.47 10.10
N GLY A 176 -2.22 15.25 9.03
CA GLY A 176 -1.08 15.83 8.33
C GLY A 176 -0.39 14.82 7.40
N ALA A 177 -1.17 13.92 6.81
CA ALA A 177 -0.64 12.91 5.92
C ALA A 177 -0.12 13.53 4.62
N ASN A 178 1.12 13.24 4.26
CA ASN A 178 1.76 13.68 3.02
C ASN A 178 1.74 12.63 1.90
N THR A 179 1.19 11.46 2.16
CA THR A 179 0.96 10.41 1.17
C THR A 179 -0.39 9.77 1.42
N ILE A 180 -1.31 9.98 0.50
CA ILE A 180 -2.71 9.57 0.60
C ILE A 180 -3.02 8.53 -0.48
N GLY A 181 -3.51 7.37 -0.04
CA GLY A 181 -4.05 6.32 -0.90
C GLY A 181 -5.56 6.47 -1.05
N ILE A 182 -6.04 6.67 -2.27
CA ILE A 182 -7.47 6.72 -2.56
C ILE A 182 -7.89 5.33 -3.05
N ASN A 183 -8.61 4.60 -2.20
CA ASN A 183 -9.08 3.25 -2.54
C ASN A 183 -10.45 3.33 -3.24
N ASN A 184 -10.47 2.94 -4.52
CA ASN A 184 -11.66 2.91 -5.36
C ASN A 184 -12.62 1.77 -5.02
N ARG A 185 -12.24 0.86 -4.12
CA ARG A 185 -13.07 -0.28 -3.70
C ARG A 185 -13.87 0.07 -2.45
N ASP A 186 -15.18 0.02 -2.55
CA ASP A 186 -16.06 0.11 -1.40
C ASP A 186 -15.89 -1.14 -0.49
N LEU A 187 -15.58 -0.93 0.79
CA LEU A 187 -15.29 -2.01 1.74
C LEU A 187 -16.53 -2.81 2.17
N LYS A 188 -17.74 -2.36 1.84
CA LYS A 188 -19.01 -3.03 2.19
C LYS A 188 -19.55 -3.84 1.02
N THR A 189 -19.49 -3.29 -0.18
CA THR A 189 -20.09 -3.88 -1.39
C THR A 189 -19.07 -4.53 -2.32
N PHE A 190 -17.77 -4.25 -2.12
CA PHE A 190 -16.66 -4.60 -3.00
C PHE A 190 -16.75 -4.00 -4.43
N ASN A 191 -17.71 -3.12 -4.67
CA ASN A 191 -17.76 -2.38 -5.93
C ASN A 191 -16.53 -1.51 -6.10
N VAL A 192 -16.06 -1.38 -7.34
CA VAL A 192 -14.89 -0.58 -7.70
C VAL A 192 -15.31 0.50 -8.68
N ASP A 193 -14.99 1.76 -8.34
CA ASP A 193 -15.31 2.92 -9.19
C ASP A 193 -14.15 3.93 -9.18
N LEU A 194 -13.47 4.10 -10.30
CA LEU A 194 -12.36 5.04 -10.46
C LEU A 194 -12.78 6.52 -10.30
N SER A 195 -14.08 6.83 -10.36
CA SER A 195 -14.58 8.18 -10.09
C SER A 195 -14.33 8.63 -8.65
N VAL A 196 -14.11 7.69 -7.72
CA VAL A 196 -13.69 7.99 -6.34
C VAL A 196 -12.34 8.72 -6.35
N THR A 197 -11.35 8.18 -7.08
CA THR A 197 -10.06 8.84 -7.27
C THR A 197 -10.25 10.22 -7.91
N GLU A 198 -11.02 10.35 -8.99
CA GLU A 198 -11.23 11.63 -9.69
C GLU A 198 -11.81 12.68 -8.74
N LYS A 199 -12.81 12.29 -7.94
CA LYS A 199 -13.47 13.18 -6.99
C LYS A 199 -12.57 13.59 -5.82
N LEU A 200 -11.85 12.65 -5.22
CA LEU A 200 -11.06 12.94 -4.02
C LEU A 200 -9.74 13.62 -4.36
N ALA A 201 -9.08 13.22 -5.44
CA ALA A 201 -7.83 13.84 -5.87
C ALA A 201 -8.01 15.36 -6.16
N SER A 202 -9.16 15.77 -6.74
CA SER A 202 -9.44 17.18 -7.00
C SER A 202 -9.55 18.07 -5.75
N LYS A 203 -9.66 17.47 -4.56
CA LYS A 203 -9.73 18.16 -3.27
C LYS A 203 -8.37 18.27 -2.57
N ILE A 204 -7.36 17.54 -3.04
CA ILE A 204 -6.00 17.57 -2.50
C ILE A 204 -5.21 18.62 -3.25
N THR A 205 -5.07 19.81 -2.65
CA THR A 205 -4.48 20.99 -3.30
C THR A 205 -3.03 21.26 -2.88
N ASP A 206 -2.52 20.59 -1.84
CA ASP A 206 -1.11 20.72 -1.45
C ASP A 206 -0.23 19.98 -2.47
N PRO A 207 0.64 20.69 -3.22
CA PRO A 207 1.51 20.08 -4.22
C PRO A 207 2.56 19.12 -3.63
N ASN A 208 2.76 19.15 -2.32
CA ASN A 208 3.65 18.23 -1.63
C ASN A 208 2.95 16.95 -1.17
N THR A 209 1.65 16.80 -1.38
CA THR A 209 0.93 15.57 -1.05
C THR A 209 0.99 14.58 -2.20
N ILE A 210 1.58 13.41 -1.96
CA ILE A 210 1.55 12.29 -2.90
C ILE A 210 0.17 11.64 -2.89
N ILE A 211 -0.41 11.46 -4.06
CA ILE A 211 -1.71 10.83 -4.27
C ILE A 211 -1.53 9.50 -4.99
N ILE A 212 -1.96 8.42 -4.38
CA ILE A 212 -1.94 7.06 -4.95
C ILE A 212 -3.38 6.60 -5.20
N SER A 213 -3.68 6.12 -6.41
CA SER A 213 -4.97 5.49 -6.71
C SER A 213 -4.87 3.97 -6.52
N GLU A 214 -5.74 3.40 -5.70
CA GLU A 214 -5.73 1.98 -5.36
C GLU A 214 -7.01 1.28 -5.84
N SER A 215 -6.88 0.04 -6.23
CA SER A 215 -7.97 -0.81 -6.75
C SER A 215 -8.54 -0.36 -8.10
N GLY A 216 -8.83 -1.33 -8.96
CA GLY A 216 -9.58 -1.12 -10.21
C GLY A 216 -8.77 -0.73 -11.42
N ILE A 217 -7.46 -0.54 -11.31
CA ILE A 217 -6.58 -0.25 -12.43
C ILE A 217 -6.15 -1.58 -13.07
N LYS A 218 -6.59 -1.83 -14.32
CA LYS A 218 -6.38 -3.09 -15.03
C LYS A 218 -5.78 -2.90 -16.42
N SER A 219 -5.80 -1.68 -16.95
CA SER A 219 -5.42 -1.37 -18.31
C SER A 219 -4.70 -0.03 -18.43
N HIS A 220 -4.01 0.16 -19.54
CA HIS A 220 -3.44 1.46 -19.92
C HIS A 220 -4.49 2.59 -19.91
N ALA A 221 -5.74 2.30 -20.31
CA ALA A 221 -6.83 3.28 -20.29
C ALA A 221 -7.19 3.72 -18.86
N ASP A 222 -7.23 2.77 -17.91
CA ASP A 222 -7.47 3.07 -16.50
C ASP A 222 -6.33 3.92 -15.92
N ALA A 223 -5.08 3.53 -16.19
CA ALA A 223 -3.90 4.28 -15.77
C ALA A 223 -3.92 5.73 -16.30
N LYS A 224 -4.23 5.92 -17.60
CA LYS A 224 -4.43 7.26 -18.19
C LYS A 224 -5.56 8.03 -17.54
N ARG A 225 -6.66 7.37 -17.21
CA ARG A 225 -7.81 8.00 -16.57
C ARG A 225 -7.44 8.59 -15.21
N VAL A 226 -6.80 7.82 -14.35
CA VAL A 226 -6.40 8.31 -13.02
C VAL A 226 -5.23 9.29 -13.08
N ALA A 227 -4.31 9.14 -14.04
CA ALA A 227 -3.23 10.10 -14.26
C ALA A 227 -3.75 11.51 -14.60
N LYS A 228 -4.88 11.61 -15.35
CA LYS A 228 -5.57 12.88 -15.64
C LYS A 228 -6.15 13.52 -14.38
N ALA A 229 -6.49 12.74 -13.37
CA ALA A 229 -6.95 13.26 -12.08
C ALA A 229 -5.81 13.83 -11.21
N GLY A 230 -4.56 13.80 -11.69
CA GLY A 230 -3.41 14.39 -10.99
C GLY A 230 -2.73 13.43 -9.99
N VAL A 231 -3.06 12.13 -9.98
CA VAL A 231 -2.39 11.19 -9.07
C VAL A 231 -0.91 11.00 -9.43
N HIS A 232 -0.11 10.71 -8.42
CA HIS A 232 1.32 10.49 -8.53
C HIS A 232 1.67 9.04 -8.86
N GLY A 233 0.84 8.12 -8.41
CA GLY A 233 1.03 6.70 -8.63
C GLY A 233 -0.24 5.89 -8.51
N ILE A 234 -0.11 4.61 -8.81
CA ILE A 234 -1.16 3.61 -8.72
C ILE A 234 -0.67 2.40 -7.95
N LEU A 235 -1.55 1.75 -7.20
CA LEU A 235 -1.28 0.46 -6.57
C LEU A 235 -2.05 -0.63 -7.32
N VAL A 236 -1.30 -1.60 -7.87
CA VAL A 236 -1.83 -2.64 -8.75
C VAL A 236 -1.35 -4.01 -8.28
N GLY A 237 -2.31 -4.90 -8.00
CA GLY A 237 -2.02 -6.28 -7.57
C GLY A 237 -2.68 -7.31 -8.48
N GLU A 238 -4.00 -7.44 -8.44
CA GLU A 238 -4.75 -8.54 -9.09
C GLU A 238 -4.37 -8.73 -10.57
N SER A 239 -4.34 -7.66 -11.36
CA SER A 239 -4.02 -7.77 -12.80
C SER A 239 -2.57 -8.18 -13.05
N LEU A 240 -1.62 -7.73 -12.23
CA LEU A 240 -0.21 -8.12 -12.34
C LEU A 240 0.02 -9.57 -11.88
N MET A 241 -0.64 -9.98 -10.79
CA MET A 241 -0.54 -11.35 -10.27
C MET A 241 -1.13 -12.42 -11.22
N LEU A 242 -2.05 -12.02 -12.07
CA LEU A 242 -2.69 -12.89 -13.08
C LEU A 242 -2.07 -12.75 -14.47
N SER A 243 -1.12 -11.83 -14.65
CA SER A 243 -0.47 -11.60 -15.95
C SER A 243 0.56 -12.67 -16.24
N GLY A 244 0.52 -13.23 -17.47
CA GLY A 244 1.60 -14.06 -18.01
C GLY A 244 2.81 -13.27 -18.50
N THR A 245 2.70 -11.92 -18.58
CA THR A 245 3.72 -11.01 -19.11
C THR A 245 3.88 -9.80 -18.16
N VAL A 246 4.31 -10.05 -16.92
CA VAL A 246 4.37 -9.08 -15.84
C VAL A 246 5.14 -7.81 -16.21
N VAL A 247 6.32 -7.97 -16.83
CA VAL A 247 7.21 -6.86 -17.22
C VAL A 247 6.53 -5.94 -18.26
N GLU A 248 5.90 -6.54 -19.28
CA GLU A 248 5.16 -5.80 -20.30
C GLU A 248 3.94 -5.09 -19.71
N SER A 249 3.18 -5.80 -18.86
CA SER A 249 2.00 -5.23 -18.20
C SER A 249 2.35 -4.04 -17.31
N LEU A 250 3.49 -4.06 -16.62
CA LEU A 250 3.99 -2.91 -15.86
C LEU A 250 4.34 -1.74 -16.77
N GLY A 251 5.02 -2.00 -17.89
CA GLY A 251 5.35 -0.96 -18.88
C GLY A 251 4.11 -0.25 -19.45
N GLU A 252 3.02 -0.99 -19.69
CA GLU A 252 1.75 -0.41 -20.15
C GLU A 252 1.08 0.51 -19.13
N LEU A 253 1.34 0.34 -17.85
CA LEU A 253 0.77 1.15 -16.78
C LEU A 253 1.55 2.44 -16.52
N GLN A 254 2.81 2.54 -16.99
CA GLN A 254 3.69 3.69 -16.80
C GLN A 254 3.38 4.80 -17.82
N VAL A 255 2.27 5.49 -17.63
CA VAL A 255 1.85 6.59 -18.50
C VAL A 255 2.42 7.93 -18.03
N THR A 256 2.51 8.93 -18.93
CA THR A 256 2.92 10.29 -18.55
C THR A 256 1.86 10.94 -17.67
N ARG A 257 2.28 11.52 -16.54
CA ARG A 257 1.41 12.30 -15.66
C ARG A 257 1.04 13.63 -16.34
N GLN A 258 -0.20 14.06 -16.10
CA GLN A 258 -0.60 15.42 -16.44
C GLN A 258 -0.44 16.27 -15.18
N PHE A 259 0.50 17.20 -15.21
CA PHE A 259 0.62 18.19 -14.14
C PHE A 259 -0.55 19.16 -14.28
N GLN A 260 -1.23 19.46 -13.19
CA GLN A 260 -2.13 20.62 -13.14
C GLN A 260 -1.21 21.84 -13.04
N ASP A 261 -1.27 22.71 -14.10
CA ASP A 261 -0.57 24.00 -14.13
C ASP A 261 -1.12 24.96 -13.06
#